data_1c064fc92922d20dc436e1ad97fed8aa
#
_entry.id   1c064fc92922d20dc436e1ad97fed8aa
#
_cell.length_a   1.000
_cell.length_b   1.000
_cell.length_c   1.000
_cell.angle_alpha   90.00
_cell.angle_beta   90.00
_cell.angle_gamma   90.00
#
_symmetry.space_group_name_H-M   'P 1'
#
loop_
_entity.id
_entity.type
_entity.pdbx_description
1 polymer ?
#
loop_
_entity_poly.entity_id
_entity_poly.type
_entity_poly.pdbx_seq_one_letter_code
_entity_poly.pdbx_strand_id
1 'polypeptide(L)'
;MKIGIVGLGLMGGSFALDIKIPYPNSVIYGLDMSKENLNKAIELGLIDHQLEYSKISEMDLVLVAVPVNYLLEILPKILDTVGQKTLVIYVGS
;
A
#
# COMPACT_ATOMS: atom_id res chain seq x y z
N MET A 1 9.44 0.08 -10.57
CA MET A 1 8.11 0.64 -10.27
C MET A 1 7.96 0.75 -8.75
N LYS A 2 7.44 1.87 -8.30
CA LYS A 2 7.16 2.09 -6.87
C LYS A 2 5.70 1.83 -6.60
N ILE A 3 5.42 0.94 -5.67
CA ILE A 3 4.06 0.51 -5.36
C ILE A 3 3.79 0.76 -3.88
N GLY A 4 2.72 1.48 -3.60
CA GLY A 4 2.24 1.69 -2.23
C GLY A 4 1.09 0.75 -1.93
N ILE A 5 1.09 0.15 -0.76
CA ILE A 5 0.00 -0.69 -0.29
C ILE A 5 -0.50 -0.13 1.03
N VAL A 6 -1.75 0.29 1.06
CA VAL A 6 -2.42 0.78 2.26
C VAL A 6 -3.33 -0.34 2.76
N GLY A 7 -3.01 -0.89 3.91
CA GLY A 7 -3.67 -2.05 4.46
C GLY A 7 -2.87 -3.32 4.21
N LEU A 8 -2.19 -3.80 5.24
CA LEU A 8 -1.28 -4.95 5.16
C LEU A 8 -1.87 -6.22 5.79
N GLY A 9 -3.20 -6.30 5.79
CA GLY A 9 -3.88 -7.52 6.17
C GLY A 9 -3.72 -8.59 5.10
N LEU A 10 -4.62 -9.57 5.11
CA LEU A 10 -4.52 -10.74 4.25
C LEU A 10 -4.44 -10.38 2.76
N MET A 11 -5.32 -9.50 2.28
CA MET A 11 -5.36 -9.14 0.86
C MET A 11 -4.15 -8.30 0.43
N GLY A 12 -3.80 -7.29 1.23
CA GLY A 12 -2.65 -6.43 0.92
C GLY A 12 -1.35 -7.21 0.94
N GLY A 13 -1.17 -8.09 1.91
CA GLY A 13 -0.01 -8.96 2.01
C GLY A 13 0.10 -9.93 0.83
N SER A 14 -1.02 -10.52 0.41
CA SER A 14 -1.05 -11.41 -0.74
C SER A 14 -0.69 -10.68 -2.03
N PHE A 15 -1.21 -9.47 -2.21
CA PHE A 15 -0.87 -8.65 -3.37
C PHE A 15 0.63 -8.33 -3.40
N ALA A 16 1.21 -8.00 -2.24
CA ALA A 16 2.64 -7.70 -2.15
C ALA A 16 3.50 -8.88 -2.60
N LEU A 17 3.11 -10.10 -2.26
CA LEU A 17 3.78 -11.30 -2.73
C LEU A 17 3.61 -11.49 -4.23
N ASP A 18 2.39 -11.36 -4.72
CA ASP A 18 2.06 -11.69 -6.10
C ASP A 18 2.67 -10.72 -7.09
N ILE A 19 2.76 -9.45 -6.75
CA ILE A 19 3.27 -8.43 -7.68
C ILE A 19 4.76 -8.59 -7.96
N LYS A 20 5.51 -9.13 -7.02
CA LYS A 20 6.95 -9.33 -7.20
C LYS A 20 7.29 -10.46 -8.16
N ILE A 21 6.36 -11.36 -8.43
CA ILE A 21 6.58 -12.45 -9.38
C ILE A 21 6.78 -11.89 -10.80
N PRO A 22 5.81 -11.13 -11.37
CA PRO A 22 6.02 -10.54 -12.70
C PRO A 22 6.92 -9.31 -12.69
N TYR A 23 7.05 -8.62 -11.54
CA TYR A 23 7.81 -7.37 -11.43
C TYR A 23 8.80 -7.42 -10.28
N PRO A 24 9.86 -8.26 -10.38
CA PRO A 24 10.77 -8.49 -9.25
C PRO A 24 11.58 -7.27 -8.83
N ASN A 25 11.70 -6.26 -9.69
CA ASN A 25 12.42 -5.03 -9.38
C ASN A 25 11.52 -3.95 -8.77
N SER A 26 10.27 -4.26 -8.51
CA SER A 26 9.36 -3.31 -7.86
C SER A 26 9.78 -3.07 -6.41
N VAL A 27 9.66 -1.82 -5.97
CA VAL A 27 9.87 -1.44 -4.58
C VAL A 27 8.50 -1.26 -3.93
N ILE A 28 8.25 -1.99 -2.87
CA ILE A 28 6.96 -2.02 -2.19
C ILE A 28 7.02 -1.19 -0.91
N TYR A 29 6.13 -0.22 -0.80
CA TYR A 29 5.94 0.59 0.38
C TYR A 29 4.61 0.22 1.01
N GLY A 30 4.58 0.05 2.31
CA GLY A 30 3.37 -0.36 3.00
C GLY A 30 2.98 0.57 4.14
N LEU A 31 1.67 0.73 4.33
CA LEU A 31 1.08 1.49 5.41
C LEU A 31 -0.05 0.70 6.03
N ASP A 32 -0.09 0.64 7.35
CA ASP A 32 -1.17 -0.01 8.08
C ASP A 32 -1.38 0.74 9.40
N MET A 33 -2.62 0.83 9.85
CA MET A 33 -2.96 1.42 11.14
C MET A 33 -2.43 0.58 12.30
N SER A 34 -2.25 -0.72 12.08
CA SER A 34 -1.69 -1.64 13.07
C SER A 34 -0.18 -1.70 12.89
N LYS A 35 0.55 -1.27 13.92
CA LYS A 35 2.02 -1.40 13.92
C LYS A 35 2.45 -2.86 13.87
N GLU A 36 1.66 -3.75 14.45
CA GLU A 36 1.93 -5.18 14.43
C GLU A 36 1.91 -5.72 13.00
N ASN A 37 0.87 -5.36 12.22
CA ASN A 37 0.79 -5.76 10.82
C ASN A 37 1.95 -5.19 10.00
N LEU A 38 2.29 -3.93 10.24
CA LEU A 38 3.39 -3.27 9.55
C LEU A 38 4.73 -3.96 9.84
N ASN A 39 5.02 -4.20 11.11
CA ASN A 39 6.27 -4.84 11.52
C ASN A 39 6.37 -6.26 10.97
N LYS A 40 5.27 -6.99 10.98
CA LYS A 40 5.22 -8.35 10.46
C LYS A 40 5.46 -8.37 8.95
N ALA A 41 4.89 -7.43 8.22
CA ALA A 41 5.10 -7.33 6.78
C ALA A 41 6.56 -7.04 6.44
N ILE A 42 7.21 -6.17 7.20
CA ILE A 42 8.63 -5.87 7.04
C ILE A 42 9.47 -7.12 7.35
N GLU A 43 9.17 -7.76 8.48
CA GLU A 43 9.90 -8.96 8.92
C GLU A 43 9.80 -10.10 7.91
N LEU A 44 8.63 -10.29 7.32
CA LEU A 44 8.41 -11.33 6.32
C LEU A 44 8.90 -10.96 4.91
N GLY A 45 9.40 -9.74 4.73
CA GLY A 45 9.86 -9.28 3.43
C GLY A 45 8.75 -8.98 2.44
N LEU A 46 7.52 -8.78 2.91
CA LEU A 46 6.39 -8.46 2.05
C LEU A 46 6.45 -7.03 1.53
N ILE A 47 7.01 -6.12 2.34
CA ILE A 47 7.23 -4.74 1.95
C ILE A 47 8.69 -4.38 2.17
N ASP A 48 9.18 -3.44 1.39
CA ASP A 48 10.57 -2.99 1.48
C ASP A 48 10.71 -1.81 2.44
N HIS A 49 9.70 -0.93 2.47
CA HIS A 49 9.72 0.27 3.29
C HIS A 49 8.33 0.59 3.83
N GLN A 50 8.30 1.36 4.91
CA GLN A 50 7.05 1.94 5.39
C GLN A 50 6.65 3.10 4.46
N LEU A 51 5.36 3.17 4.09
CA LEU A 51 4.83 4.25 3.29
C LEU A 51 4.38 5.39 4.19
N GLU A 52 4.83 6.60 3.88
CA GLU A 52 4.33 7.81 4.50
C GLU A 52 3.38 8.52 3.53
N TYR A 53 2.36 9.21 4.05
CA TYR A 53 1.41 9.92 3.19
C TYR A 53 2.11 10.90 2.26
N SER A 54 3.14 11.58 2.73
CA SER A 54 3.91 12.53 1.93
C SER A 54 4.60 11.90 0.72
N LYS A 55 4.75 10.57 0.71
CA LYS A 55 5.42 9.84 -0.36
C LYS A 55 4.45 9.23 -1.37
N ILE A 56 3.15 9.33 -1.14
CA ILE A 56 2.15 8.74 -2.03
C ILE A 56 2.27 9.33 -3.46
N SER A 57 2.57 10.61 -3.57
CA SER A 57 2.73 11.25 -4.88
C SER A 57 3.89 10.70 -5.70
N GLU A 58 4.83 10.00 -5.06
CA GLU A 58 5.98 9.38 -5.74
C GLU A 58 5.67 7.95 -6.21
N MET A 59 4.53 7.40 -5.80
CA MET A 59 4.15 6.03 -6.19
C MET A 59 3.60 5.98 -7.60
N ASP A 60 3.89 4.91 -8.30
CA ASP A 60 3.28 4.63 -9.60
C ASP A 60 1.90 4.02 -9.43
N LEU A 61 1.75 3.18 -8.41
CA LEU A 61 0.50 2.49 -8.10
C LEU A 61 0.29 2.51 -6.59
N VAL A 62 -0.92 2.80 -6.15
CA VAL A 62 -1.32 2.67 -4.75
C VAL A 62 -2.52 1.73 -4.68
N LEU A 63 -2.34 0.63 -3.98
CA LEU A 63 -3.41 -0.31 -3.69
C LEU A 63 -3.96 -0.02 -2.30
N VAL A 64 -5.27 0.20 -2.20
CA VAL A 64 -5.94 0.42 -0.92
C VAL A 64 -6.77 -0.82 -0.59
N ALA A 65 -6.35 -1.55 0.44
CA ALA A 65 -6.95 -2.82 0.84
C ALA A 65 -7.38 -2.76 2.31
N VAL A 66 -8.32 -1.88 2.61
CA VAL A 66 -8.85 -1.69 3.96
C VAL A 66 -10.36 -1.86 3.97
N PRO A 67 -10.97 -2.17 5.13
CA PRO A 67 -12.42 -2.19 5.24
C PRO A 67 -13.03 -0.83 4.88
N VAL A 68 -14.26 -0.84 4.35
CA VAL A 68 -14.92 0.36 3.83
C VAL A 68 -15.04 1.48 4.86
N ASN A 69 -15.25 1.14 6.13
CA ASN A 69 -15.34 2.14 7.20
C ASN A 69 -14.03 2.90 7.42
N TYR A 70 -12.90 2.24 7.20
CA TYR A 70 -11.59 2.90 7.26
C TYR A 70 -11.29 3.65 5.97
N LEU A 71 -11.79 3.17 4.84
CA LEU A 71 -11.60 3.83 3.55
C LEU A 71 -12.14 5.27 3.58
N LEU A 72 -13.33 5.46 4.15
CA LEU A 72 -13.95 6.79 4.25
C LEU A 72 -13.09 7.75 5.07
N GLU A 73 -12.32 7.24 6.02
CA GLU A 73 -11.46 8.03 6.88
C GLU A 73 -10.14 8.39 6.19
N ILE A 74 -9.54 7.46 5.45
CA ILE A 74 -8.20 7.64 4.89
C ILE A 74 -8.20 8.13 3.45
N LEU A 75 -9.28 7.92 2.70
CA LEU A 75 -9.33 8.27 1.28
C LEU A 75 -9.06 9.75 1.00
N PRO A 76 -9.61 10.71 1.78
CA PRO A 76 -9.27 12.11 1.56
C PRO A 76 -7.79 12.40 1.71
N LYS A 77 -7.12 11.75 2.67
CA LYS A 77 -5.68 11.92 2.88
C LYS A 77 -4.87 11.39 1.68
N ILE A 78 -5.30 10.28 1.12
CA ILE A 78 -4.65 9.69 -0.04
C ILE A 78 -4.84 10.59 -1.26
N LEU A 79 -6.07 11.04 -1.51
CA LEU A 79 -6.39 11.87 -2.67
C LEU A 79 -5.72 13.24 -2.62
N ASP A 80 -5.53 13.79 -1.41
CA ASP A 80 -4.85 15.06 -1.22
C ASP A 80 -3.35 14.99 -1.55
N THR A 81 -2.76 13.79 -1.44
CA THR A 81 -1.32 13.60 -1.60
C THR A 81 -0.95 12.81 -2.85
N VAL A 82 -1.93 12.25 -3.55
CA VAL A 82 -1.66 11.46 -4.76
C VAL A 82 -1.20 12.37 -5.90
N GLY A 83 -0.20 11.90 -6.67
CA GLY A 83 0.27 12.61 -7.85
C GLY A 83 -0.61 12.32 -9.06
N GLN A 84 -0.48 13.16 -10.11
CA GLN A 84 -1.26 13.01 -11.34
C GLN A 84 -0.98 11.70 -12.07
N LYS A 85 0.20 11.13 -11.86
CA LYS A 85 0.62 9.88 -12.52
C LYS A 85 0.38 8.65 -11.64
N THR A 86 -0.12 8.83 -10.44
CA THR A 86 -0.34 7.73 -9.51
C THR A 86 -1.70 7.09 -9.78
N LEU A 87 -1.70 5.80 -10.08
CA LEU A 87 -2.92 5.03 -10.20
C LEU A 87 -3.33 4.52 -8.80
N VAL A 88 -4.55 4.82 -8.39
CA VAL A 88 -5.09 4.35 -7.10
C VAL A 88 -6.16 3.31 -7.36
N ILE A 89 -5.99 2.13 -6.77
CA ILE A 89 -6.94 1.03 -6.90
C ILE A 89 -7.44 0.66 -5.52
N TYR A 90 -8.75 0.61 -5.34
CA TYR A 90 -9.36 0.10 -4.12
C TYR A 90 -9.81 -1.34 -4.30
N VAL A 91 -9.37 -2.21 -3.38
CA VAL A 91 -9.81 -3.60 -3.33
C VAL A 91 -10.70 -3.75 -2.10
N GLY A 92 -12.00 -3.87 -2.33
CA GLY A 92 -12.97 -4.06 -1.26
C GLY A 92 -12.84 -5.43 -0.62
N SER A 93 -13.14 -5.46 0.65
CA SER A 93 -13.17 -6.72 1.39
C SER A 93 -14.57 -7.01 1.89
#